data_85751a4b690220bde588debbdf7da9dd
#
_entry.id   85751a4b690220bde588debbdf7da9dd
#
_cell.length_a   1.000
_cell.length_b   1.000
_cell.length_c   1.000
_cell.angle_alpha   90.00
_cell.angle_beta   90.00
_cell.angle_gamma   90.00
#
_symmetry.space_group_name_H-M   'P 1'
#
loop_
_entity.id
_entity.type
_entity.pdbx_description
1 polymer ?
#
loop_
_entity_poly.entity_id
_entity_poly.type
_entity_poly.pdbx_seq_one_letter_code
_entity_poly.pdbx_strand_id
1 'polypeptide(L)'
;MRLALVALCLCIASPAISQDTVITSPIDGSTSILAAPDVAQDSVRAIQAPGVLLRGLDKVSGAVTDIELSIGETAPLGRINVTLGECRYPEDNPTGEAYAWLEIEDPLRSSSVFEGWMVASSPALNALDHARYDVWVIRCNTA
;
A
#
# COMPACT_ATOMS: atom_id res chain seq x y z
N MET A 1 46.97 4.95 -44.03
CA MET A 1 47.46 5.14 -42.69
C MET A 1 46.57 6.21 -42.03
N ARG A 2 45.49 5.81 -41.30
CA ARG A 2 44.57 6.72 -40.61
C ARG A 2 44.61 6.37 -39.15
N LEU A 3 45.22 7.22 -38.31
CA LEU A 3 45.22 7.12 -36.87
C LEU A 3 43.85 7.51 -36.36
N ALA A 4 43.14 6.62 -35.65
CA ALA A 4 41.96 6.93 -34.89
C ALA A 4 42.38 7.25 -33.44
N LEU A 5 42.16 8.51 -33.00
CA LEU A 5 42.28 8.97 -31.63
C LEU A 5 41.06 8.50 -30.85
N VAL A 6 41.25 7.59 -29.89
CA VAL A 6 40.22 7.21 -28.90
C VAL A 6 40.33 8.18 -27.73
N ALA A 7 39.34 9.05 -27.59
CA ALA A 7 39.19 9.91 -26.41
C ALA A 7 38.58 9.14 -25.25
N LEU A 8 39.39 8.88 -24.23
CA LEU A 8 38.95 8.25 -22.97
C LEU A 8 38.26 9.30 -22.08
N CYS A 9 36.93 9.26 -22.00
CA CYS A 9 36.13 10.13 -21.13
C CYS A 9 36.18 9.60 -19.69
N LEU A 10 36.96 10.23 -18.80
CA LEU A 10 37.04 9.92 -17.38
C LEU A 10 35.83 10.55 -16.68
N CYS A 11 34.79 9.76 -16.34
CA CYS A 11 33.69 10.22 -15.48
C CYS A 11 34.17 10.28 -14.03
N ILE A 12 34.38 11.48 -13.50
CA ILE A 12 34.67 11.74 -12.09
C ILE A 12 33.32 11.74 -11.37
N ALA A 13 33.02 10.68 -10.61
CA ALA A 13 31.89 10.61 -9.70
C ALA A 13 32.20 11.48 -8.46
N SER A 14 31.51 12.61 -8.31
CA SER A 14 31.60 13.45 -7.10
C SER A 14 30.75 12.83 -6.01
N PRO A 15 31.25 12.62 -4.78
CA PRO A 15 30.42 12.22 -3.65
C PRO A 15 29.48 13.35 -3.25
N ALA A 16 28.18 13.08 -3.19
CA ALA A 16 27.20 13.99 -2.63
C ALA A 16 27.39 14.01 -1.09
N ILE A 17 27.92 15.12 -0.57
CA ILE A 17 28.01 15.35 0.87
C ILE A 17 26.66 15.90 1.32
N SER A 18 25.95 15.15 2.17
CA SER A 18 24.77 15.63 2.87
C SER A 18 25.18 16.77 3.81
N GLN A 19 24.68 17.98 3.56
CA GLN A 19 25.00 19.15 4.41
C GLN A 19 23.96 19.23 5.53
N ASP A 20 24.39 18.94 6.75
CA ASP A 20 23.65 19.33 7.95
C ASP A 20 23.62 20.86 8.04
N THR A 21 22.43 21.43 8.09
CA THR A 21 22.26 22.88 8.22
C THR A 21 22.56 23.31 9.65
N VAL A 22 23.77 23.81 9.90
CA VAL A 22 24.14 24.40 11.19
C VAL A 22 23.67 25.84 11.21
N ILE A 23 22.69 26.16 12.07
CA ILE A 23 22.28 27.54 12.33
C ILE A 23 23.05 28.07 13.52
N THR A 24 23.91 29.07 13.29
CA THR A 24 24.69 29.75 14.35
C THR A 24 23.90 30.97 14.81
N SER A 25 23.53 31.01 16.09
CA SER A 25 22.91 32.21 16.71
C SER A 25 23.91 33.32 16.87
N PRO A 26 23.65 34.55 16.39
CA PRO A 26 24.61 35.63 16.40
C PRO A 26 24.78 36.33 17.76
N ILE A 27 24.07 35.91 18.84
CA ILE A 27 24.01 36.61 20.11
C ILE A 27 24.95 36.00 21.19
N ASP A 28 25.20 34.69 21.17
CA ASP A 28 25.96 34.03 22.24
C ASP A 28 27.03 33.03 21.78
N GLY A 29 27.16 32.80 20.48
CA GLY A 29 28.15 31.86 19.96
C GLY A 29 27.87 30.38 20.30
N SER A 30 26.70 30.05 20.83
CA SER A 30 26.31 28.66 21.09
C SER A 30 25.84 27.98 19.83
N THR A 31 26.40 26.81 19.53
CA THR A 31 25.98 25.95 18.41
C THR A 31 24.95 24.99 18.93
N SER A 32 23.66 25.24 18.61
CA SER A 32 22.59 24.29 18.88
C SER A 32 22.39 23.44 17.66
N ILE A 33 22.64 22.13 17.76
CA ILE A 33 22.18 21.16 16.81
C ILE A 33 20.66 21.04 17.06
N LEU A 34 19.85 21.63 16.19
CA LEU A 34 18.43 21.33 16.18
C LEU A 34 18.30 19.86 15.75
N ALA A 35 18.21 18.96 16.74
CA ALA A 35 17.70 17.62 16.49
C ALA A 35 16.34 17.80 15.81
N ALA A 36 16.15 17.12 14.69
CA ALA A 36 14.82 17.05 14.07
C ALA A 36 13.80 16.72 15.18
N PRO A 37 12.64 17.40 15.24
CA PRO A 37 11.65 17.10 16.25
C PRO A 37 11.41 15.60 16.18
N ASP A 38 11.57 14.92 17.31
CA ASP A 38 11.13 13.54 17.47
C ASP A 38 9.63 13.57 17.29
N VAL A 39 9.19 13.36 16.02
CA VAL A 39 7.80 13.16 15.71
C VAL A 39 7.51 11.81 16.33
N ALA A 40 7.05 11.81 17.58
CA ALA A 40 6.47 10.63 18.20
C ALA A 40 5.42 10.15 17.20
N GLN A 41 5.78 9.14 16.42
CA GLN A 41 4.82 8.44 15.59
C GLN A 41 3.90 7.76 16.58
N ASP A 42 2.76 8.39 16.80
CA ASP A 42 1.65 7.79 17.52
C ASP A 42 1.24 6.57 16.68
N SER A 43 1.87 5.43 16.98
CA SER A 43 1.63 4.19 16.26
C SER A 43 0.26 3.69 16.68
N VAL A 44 -0.76 4.06 15.92
CA VAL A 44 -2.12 3.53 16.09
C VAL A 44 -2.05 2.01 16.03
N ARG A 45 -2.45 1.35 17.11
CA ARG A 45 -2.49 -0.12 17.15
C ARG A 45 -3.58 -0.61 16.21
N ALA A 46 -3.25 -1.54 15.32
CA ALA A 46 -4.21 -2.23 14.47
C ALA A 46 -4.69 -3.52 15.13
N ILE A 47 -6.00 -3.70 15.20
CA ILE A 47 -6.67 -4.90 15.72
C ILE A 47 -7.15 -5.76 14.56
N GLN A 48 -7.02 -7.07 14.70
CA GLN A 48 -7.54 -8.04 13.76
C GLN A 48 -9.05 -8.22 13.94
N ALA A 49 -9.80 -8.15 12.84
CA ALA A 49 -11.22 -8.45 12.77
C ALA A 49 -11.47 -9.89 12.33
N PRO A 50 -12.62 -10.50 12.70
CA PRO A 50 -12.98 -11.85 12.27
C PRO A 50 -13.31 -11.94 10.76
N GLY A 51 -13.61 -10.82 10.09
CA GLY A 51 -14.02 -10.82 8.70
C GLY A 51 -13.99 -9.43 8.06
N VAL A 52 -14.46 -9.37 6.82
CA VAL A 52 -14.49 -8.17 5.98
C VAL A 52 -15.81 -8.07 5.21
N LEU A 53 -16.25 -6.84 4.94
CA LEU A 53 -17.21 -6.52 3.90
C LEU A 53 -16.44 -5.94 2.70
N LEU A 54 -16.53 -6.61 1.57
CA LEU A 54 -15.98 -6.19 0.29
C LEU A 54 -17.09 -5.74 -0.65
N ARG A 55 -16.73 -4.97 -1.66
CA ARG A 55 -17.60 -4.66 -2.79
C ARG A 55 -16.92 -5.05 -4.08
N GLY A 56 -17.61 -5.85 -4.88
CA GLY A 56 -17.19 -6.27 -6.19
C GLY A 56 -18.00 -5.59 -7.30
N LEU A 57 -17.35 -5.30 -8.41
CA LEU A 57 -17.95 -4.73 -9.62
C LEU A 57 -17.64 -5.60 -10.82
N ASP A 58 -18.64 -5.99 -11.57
CA ASP A 58 -18.48 -6.48 -12.95
C ASP A 58 -18.55 -5.28 -13.91
N LYS A 59 -17.40 -4.86 -14.43
CA LYS A 59 -17.25 -3.69 -15.32
C LYS A 59 -17.96 -3.83 -16.65
N VAL A 60 -18.34 -5.05 -17.06
CA VAL A 60 -19.06 -5.31 -18.31
C VAL A 60 -20.55 -5.13 -18.14
N SER A 61 -21.12 -5.66 -17.05
CA SER A 61 -22.55 -5.57 -16.77
C SER A 61 -22.95 -4.36 -15.92
N GLY A 62 -21.98 -3.77 -15.21
CA GLY A 62 -22.22 -2.74 -14.21
C GLY A 62 -22.80 -3.29 -12.90
N ALA A 63 -22.87 -4.61 -12.74
CA ALA A 63 -23.41 -5.22 -11.52
C ALA A 63 -22.45 -5.01 -10.35
N VAL A 64 -23.01 -4.55 -9.22
CA VAL A 64 -22.31 -4.38 -7.95
C VAL A 64 -22.81 -5.44 -6.98
N THR A 65 -21.87 -6.10 -6.28
CA THR A 65 -22.17 -7.17 -5.31
C THR A 65 -21.36 -6.92 -4.06
N ASP A 66 -22.02 -6.91 -2.91
CA ASP A 66 -21.34 -6.89 -1.61
C ASP A 66 -21.06 -8.33 -1.16
N ILE A 67 -19.86 -8.60 -0.69
CA ILE A 67 -19.34 -9.91 -0.33
C ILE A 67 -18.84 -9.84 1.11
N GLU A 68 -19.40 -10.65 1.98
CA GLU A 68 -18.90 -10.82 3.35
C GLU A 68 -18.04 -12.08 3.42
N LEU A 69 -16.84 -11.96 3.99
CA LEU A 69 -15.91 -13.07 4.17
C LEU A 69 -15.40 -13.10 5.60
N SER A 70 -15.31 -14.31 6.15
CA SER A 70 -14.53 -14.61 7.34
C SER A 70 -13.06 -14.84 6.96
N ILE A 71 -12.14 -14.74 7.92
CA ILE A 71 -10.72 -15.06 7.70
C ILE A 71 -10.58 -16.48 7.14
N GLY A 72 -9.85 -16.63 6.03
CA GLY A 72 -9.64 -17.88 5.31
C GLY A 72 -10.79 -18.30 4.40
N GLU A 73 -11.89 -17.56 4.37
CA GLU A 73 -13.03 -17.85 3.49
C GLU A 73 -12.80 -17.33 2.07
N THR A 74 -13.32 -18.07 1.11
CA THR A 74 -13.30 -17.73 -0.33
C THR A 74 -14.70 -17.60 -0.87
N ALA A 75 -15.00 -16.53 -1.60
CA ALA A 75 -16.26 -16.37 -2.35
C ALA A 75 -16.01 -16.02 -3.81
N PRO A 76 -16.91 -16.46 -4.71
CA PRO A 76 -16.83 -16.11 -6.12
C PRO A 76 -17.40 -14.72 -6.40
N LEU A 77 -16.70 -13.97 -7.26
CA LEU A 77 -17.23 -12.78 -7.93
C LEU A 77 -17.21 -13.04 -9.45
N GLY A 78 -18.35 -13.45 -9.98
CA GLY A 78 -18.42 -13.93 -11.36
C GLY A 78 -17.52 -15.16 -11.56
N ARG A 79 -16.40 -15.01 -12.29
CA ARG A 79 -15.46 -16.13 -12.48
C ARG A 79 -14.20 -16.06 -11.61
N ILE A 80 -13.93 -14.93 -10.96
CA ILE A 80 -12.79 -14.83 -10.04
C ILE A 80 -13.20 -15.30 -8.65
N ASN A 81 -12.23 -15.83 -7.91
CA ASN A 81 -12.37 -16.22 -6.51
C ASN A 81 -11.62 -15.21 -5.64
N VAL A 82 -12.28 -14.71 -4.60
CA VAL A 82 -11.71 -13.76 -3.65
C VAL A 82 -11.60 -14.44 -2.29
N THR A 83 -10.40 -14.51 -1.76
CA THR A 83 -10.09 -15.10 -0.46
C THR A 83 -9.66 -14.00 0.51
N LEU A 84 -10.20 -14.00 1.73
CA LEU A 84 -9.75 -13.13 2.80
C LEU A 84 -8.63 -13.82 3.59
N GLY A 85 -7.43 -13.27 3.58
CA GLY A 85 -6.35 -13.70 4.47
C GLY A 85 -6.44 -13.05 5.84
N GLU A 86 -6.64 -11.75 5.91
CA GLU A 86 -6.70 -10.98 7.15
C GLU A 86 -7.47 -9.67 6.97
N CYS A 87 -8.16 -9.19 8.03
CA CYS A 87 -8.68 -7.82 8.09
C CYS A 87 -8.25 -7.16 9.39
N ARG A 88 -7.78 -5.91 9.29
CA ARG A 88 -7.34 -5.09 10.44
C ARG A 88 -7.97 -3.72 10.41
N TYR A 89 -8.20 -3.15 11.59
CA TYR A 89 -8.71 -1.79 11.77
C TYR A 89 -8.00 -1.09 12.94
N PRO A 90 -7.96 0.26 12.97
CA PRO A 90 -7.40 0.99 14.09
C PRO A 90 -8.20 0.78 15.38
N GLU A 91 -7.51 0.50 16.51
CA GLU A 91 -8.14 0.22 17.81
C GLU A 91 -9.03 1.37 18.30
N ASP A 92 -8.59 2.59 18.06
CA ASP A 92 -9.27 3.82 18.46
C ASP A 92 -10.39 4.27 17.50
N ASN A 93 -10.46 3.66 16.30
CA ASN A 93 -11.45 4.00 15.27
C ASN A 93 -11.91 2.78 14.47
N PRO A 94 -12.74 1.89 15.06
CA PRO A 94 -13.16 0.63 14.42
C PRO A 94 -13.94 0.78 13.12
N THR A 95 -14.50 1.96 12.85
CA THR A 95 -15.32 2.24 11.66
C THR A 95 -14.65 3.20 10.68
N GLY A 96 -13.47 3.73 11.01
CA GLY A 96 -12.84 4.80 10.23
C GLY A 96 -11.94 4.30 9.12
N GLU A 97 -11.27 3.18 9.31
CA GLU A 97 -10.34 2.61 8.34
C GLU A 97 -10.36 1.09 8.38
N ALA A 98 -10.08 0.46 7.24
CA ALA A 98 -9.92 -0.98 7.15
C ALA A 98 -8.80 -1.36 6.21
N TYR A 99 -8.03 -2.35 6.62
CA TYR A 99 -6.94 -2.96 5.86
C TYR A 99 -7.26 -4.44 5.69
N ALA A 100 -7.45 -4.91 4.45
CA ALA A 100 -7.70 -6.31 4.18
C ALA A 100 -6.60 -6.91 3.31
N TRP A 101 -6.06 -8.04 3.73
CA TRP A 101 -5.20 -8.88 2.91
C TRP A 101 -6.06 -9.80 2.09
N LEU A 102 -5.99 -9.65 0.79
CA LEU A 102 -6.78 -10.43 -0.17
C LEU A 102 -5.87 -11.22 -1.10
N GLU A 103 -6.32 -12.42 -1.45
CA GLU A 103 -5.82 -13.20 -2.56
C GLU A 103 -6.96 -13.39 -3.56
N ILE A 104 -6.70 -13.04 -4.83
CA ILE A 104 -7.71 -13.14 -5.89
C ILE A 104 -7.15 -13.97 -7.03
N GLU A 105 -7.89 -15.01 -7.38
CA GLU A 105 -7.55 -15.93 -8.46
C GLU A 105 -8.54 -15.82 -9.62
N ASP A 106 -8.04 -15.86 -10.85
CA ASP A 106 -8.85 -16.08 -12.05
C ASP A 106 -8.54 -17.50 -12.58
N PRO A 107 -9.50 -18.45 -12.55
CA PRO A 107 -9.26 -19.81 -13.03
C PRO A 107 -8.80 -19.93 -14.49
N LEU A 108 -8.93 -18.87 -15.29
CA LEU A 108 -8.40 -18.81 -16.65
C LEU A 108 -6.94 -18.34 -16.72
N ARG A 109 -6.34 -18.01 -15.59
CA ARG A 109 -4.94 -17.62 -15.46
C ARG A 109 -4.19 -18.62 -14.58
N SER A 110 -2.92 -18.85 -14.87
CA SER A 110 -2.09 -19.83 -14.16
C SER A 110 -1.50 -19.29 -12.84
N SER A 111 -1.77 -18.04 -12.49
CA SER A 111 -1.28 -17.40 -11.26
C SER A 111 -2.37 -16.54 -10.64
N SER A 112 -2.22 -16.23 -9.35
CA SER A 112 -3.02 -15.22 -8.67
C SER A 112 -3.00 -13.90 -9.47
N VAL A 113 -4.14 -13.26 -9.60
CA VAL A 113 -4.27 -11.97 -10.28
C VAL A 113 -4.11 -10.79 -9.33
N PHE A 114 -4.17 -11.05 -8.04
CA PHE A 114 -3.91 -10.09 -6.97
C PHE A 114 -3.54 -10.83 -5.68
N GLU A 115 -2.54 -10.32 -4.97
CA GLU A 115 -2.18 -10.74 -3.62
C GLU A 115 -1.61 -9.54 -2.88
N GLY A 116 -2.26 -9.10 -1.81
CA GLY A 116 -1.79 -7.94 -1.05
C GLY A 116 -2.84 -7.27 -0.17
N TRP A 117 -2.38 -6.19 0.48
CA TRP A 117 -3.23 -5.33 1.30
C TRP A 117 -4.00 -4.34 0.45
N MET A 118 -5.30 -4.26 0.67
CA MET A 118 -6.17 -3.18 0.20
C MET A 118 -6.58 -2.28 1.37
N VAL A 119 -6.67 -0.98 1.12
CA VAL A 119 -7.02 0.05 2.11
C VAL A 119 -8.38 0.66 1.76
N ALA A 120 -9.32 0.64 2.69
CA ALA A 120 -10.69 1.07 2.43
C ALA A 120 -10.81 2.55 2.01
N SER A 121 -10.09 3.46 2.69
CA SER A 121 -10.09 4.89 2.37
C SER A 121 -9.34 5.23 1.08
N SER A 122 -8.48 4.33 0.61
CA SER A 122 -7.56 4.60 -0.50
C SER A 122 -7.44 3.40 -1.44
N PRO A 123 -8.53 2.95 -2.07
CA PRO A 123 -8.53 1.72 -2.88
C PRO A 123 -7.58 1.77 -4.08
N ALA A 124 -7.22 2.97 -4.56
CA ALA A 124 -6.28 3.13 -5.66
C ALA A 124 -4.80 2.88 -5.30
N LEU A 125 -4.45 2.77 -4.00
CA LEU A 125 -3.06 2.52 -3.60
C LEU A 125 -2.58 1.14 -4.01
N ASN A 126 -3.47 0.14 -3.96
CA ASN A 126 -3.19 -1.23 -4.38
C ASN A 126 -4.47 -1.85 -4.93
N ALA A 127 -4.79 -1.54 -6.17
CA ALA A 127 -6.03 -1.97 -6.83
C ALA A 127 -5.86 -3.28 -7.58
N LEU A 128 -6.95 -4.04 -7.71
CA LEU A 128 -6.99 -5.19 -8.59
C LEU A 128 -6.85 -4.74 -10.06
N ASP A 129 -5.79 -5.19 -10.76
CA ASP A 129 -5.65 -5.02 -12.21
C ASP A 129 -6.28 -6.20 -12.94
N HIS A 130 -7.59 -6.10 -13.21
CA HIS A 130 -8.33 -7.11 -13.94
C HIS A 130 -9.25 -6.48 -15.00
N ALA A 131 -9.30 -7.05 -16.19
CA ALA A 131 -10.01 -6.46 -17.33
C ALA A 131 -11.52 -6.33 -17.10
N ARG A 132 -12.13 -7.25 -16.32
CA ARG A 132 -13.58 -7.33 -16.15
C ARG A 132 -14.05 -7.00 -14.74
N TYR A 133 -13.32 -7.41 -13.72
CA TYR A 133 -13.77 -7.27 -12.34
C TYR A 133 -12.95 -6.22 -11.60
N ASP A 134 -13.58 -5.61 -10.60
CA ASP A 134 -12.94 -4.78 -9.62
C ASP A 134 -13.41 -5.17 -8.21
N VAL A 135 -12.55 -5.05 -7.22
CA VAL A 135 -12.83 -5.40 -5.82
C VAL A 135 -12.21 -4.36 -4.93
N TRP A 136 -12.93 -3.92 -3.90
CA TRP A 136 -12.37 -3.05 -2.86
C TRP A 136 -12.99 -3.32 -1.50
N VAL A 137 -12.27 -2.93 -0.47
CA VAL A 137 -12.67 -3.06 0.92
C VAL A 137 -13.65 -1.95 1.27
N ILE A 138 -14.74 -2.30 1.96
CA ILE A 138 -15.68 -1.34 2.54
C ILE A 138 -15.35 -1.13 4.03
N ARG A 139 -15.24 -2.22 4.79
CA ARG A 139 -14.92 -2.21 6.23
C ARG A 139 -14.53 -3.59 6.71
N CYS A 140 -13.83 -3.65 7.83
CA CYS A 140 -13.74 -4.89 8.59
C CYS A 140 -15.06 -5.16 9.36
N ASN A 141 -15.41 -6.43 9.53
CA ASN A 141 -16.51 -6.82 10.40
C ASN A 141 -15.97 -6.87 11.84
N THR A 142 -16.35 -5.89 12.64
CA THR A 142 -16.12 -5.90 14.09
C THR A 142 -17.30 -6.65 14.70
N ALA A 143 -17.05 -7.79 15.32
CA ALA A 143 -18.05 -8.71 15.88
C ALA A 143 -19.22 -8.04 16.58
#